data_413c8be19c6bdb138100d1a77de4c305
#
_entry.id   413c8be19c6bdb138100d1a77de4c305
#
_cell.length_a   1.000
_cell.length_b   1.000
_cell.length_c   1.000
_cell.angle_alpha   90.00
_cell.angle_beta   90.00
_cell.angle_gamma   90.00
#
_symmetry.space_group_name_H-M   'P 1'
#
loop_
_entity.id
_entity.type
_entity.pdbx_description
1 polymer ?
#
loop_
_entity_poly.entity_id
_entity_poly.type
_entity_poly.pdbx_seq_one_letter_code
_entity_poly.pdbx_strand_id
1 'polypeptide(L)'
;VFSPFVFAEDENTNDVELISEENGVPVEEREDNQTTTDEYLNNMKKEDVYLMGDEITIDYIVDGNLFVLANKVNINSQIVGNAFICAKDVNISTQGYISNSLFVTANNLNVDGVTYDVYATCKNAKISGYVYRDFKCASEDLNIFGTIGRNAYISSKNINFSQNVEAVPDGDNADQADVSVATVQGKIMGNLNYSSSKEIQIPESTVDGEVKFEQEKISNSMNLGTYIIALISTLLLVLAVYGLFKWLSPKFIDETNSLLTNKIGSSIGFGIL
;
A
#
# COMPACT_ATOMS: atom_id res chain seq x y z
N VAL A 1 -25.16 -3.79 2.68
CA VAL A 1 -25.52 -3.08 3.91
C VAL A 1 -24.32 -3.24 4.82
N PHE A 2 -23.44 -2.24 4.86
CA PHE A 2 -22.26 -2.24 5.72
C PHE A 2 -22.70 -1.89 7.14
N SER A 3 -22.36 -2.75 8.09
CA SER A 3 -22.50 -2.47 9.51
C SER A 3 -21.26 -1.70 9.98
N PRO A 4 -21.38 -0.55 10.63
CA PRO A 4 -20.22 0.15 11.17
C PRO A 4 -19.69 -0.59 12.38
N PHE A 5 -18.38 -0.86 12.40
CA PHE A 5 -17.69 -1.30 13.61
C PHE A 5 -17.69 -0.16 14.62
N VAL A 6 -18.31 -0.39 15.78
CA VAL A 6 -18.28 0.50 16.93
C VAL A 6 -17.09 0.08 17.79
N PHE A 7 -16.14 1.00 17.98
CA PHE A 7 -15.10 0.86 18.99
C PHE A 7 -15.76 1.04 20.37
N ALA A 8 -15.64 0.04 21.25
CA ALA A 8 -16.00 0.18 22.66
C ALA A 8 -14.82 0.81 23.40
N GLU A 9 -15.03 2.00 23.96
CA GLU A 9 -14.17 2.56 24.99
C GLU A 9 -14.43 1.82 26.31
N ASP A 10 -13.36 1.34 26.94
CA ASP A 10 -13.36 0.75 28.27
C ASP A 10 -13.59 1.87 29.30
N GLU A 11 -14.79 1.98 29.86
CA GLU A 11 -15.02 2.59 31.16
C GLU A 11 -15.51 1.56 32.15
N ASN A 12 -14.64 1.32 33.12
CA ASN A 12 -14.83 0.57 34.34
C ASN A 12 -15.90 1.23 35.18
N THR A 13 -17.06 0.58 35.40
CA THR A 13 -17.92 0.87 36.55
C THR A 13 -18.59 -0.40 37.04
N ASN A 14 -18.41 -0.57 38.32
CA ASN A 14 -18.98 -1.59 39.19
C ASN A 14 -20.52 -1.60 39.23
N ASP A 15 -21.03 -2.77 39.60
CA ASP A 15 -22.27 -3.05 40.28
C ASP A 15 -23.59 -2.67 39.56
N VAL A 16 -24.19 -3.67 38.93
CA VAL A 16 -25.65 -3.71 38.78
C VAL A 16 -26.18 -5.00 39.38
N GLU A 17 -26.95 -4.82 40.46
CA GLU A 17 -27.75 -5.83 41.13
C GLU A 17 -28.70 -6.54 40.15
N LEU A 18 -28.68 -7.87 40.20
CA LEU A 18 -29.61 -8.73 39.47
C LEU A 18 -30.99 -8.66 40.19
N ILE A 19 -31.94 -8.04 39.50
CA ILE A 19 -33.36 -8.22 39.88
C ILE A 19 -33.87 -9.43 39.08
N SER A 20 -34.19 -10.49 39.80
CA SER A 20 -34.86 -11.67 39.30
C SER A 20 -36.34 -11.38 39.09
N GLU A 21 -36.86 -11.46 37.87
CA GLU A 21 -38.28 -11.76 37.65
C GLU A 21 -38.42 -12.99 36.72
N GLU A 22 -39.14 -13.92 37.30
CA GLU A 22 -39.53 -15.23 36.84
C GLU A 22 -40.48 -15.14 35.64
N ASN A 23 -40.07 -15.61 34.46
CA ASN A 23 -40.98 -16.24 33.51
C ASN A 23 -40.15 -17.09 32.54
N GLY A 24 -40.34 -18.39 32.65
CA GLY A 24 -39.58 -19.42 31.99
C GLY A 24 -39.72 -19.43 30.47
N VAL A 25 -38.65 -19.03 29.81
CA VAL A 25 -38.34 -19.42 28.44
C VAL A 25 -36.92 -19.99 28.50
N PRO A 26 -36.63 -21.18 27.98
CA PRO A 26 -35.26 -21.71 27.93
C PRO A 26 -34.42 -20.77 27.09
N VAL A 27 -33.48 -20.10 27.72
CA VAL A 27 -32.40 -19.40 27.00
C VAL A 27 -31.46 -20.50 26.51
N GLU A 28 -31.52 -20.80 25.23
CA GLU A 28 -30.43 -21.52 24.58
C GLU A 28 -29.15 -20.71 24.81
N GLU A 29 -28.23 -21.28 25.57
CA GLU A 29 -26.89 -20.72 25.79
C GLU A 29 -26.24 -20.53 24.42
N ARG A 30 -26.02 -19.25 24.05
CA ARG A 30 -25.19 -18.90 22.91
C ARG A 30 -23.72 -19.10 23.30
N GLU A 31 -23.26 -20.33 23.20
CA GLU A 31 -21.83 -20.70 23.37
C GLU A 31 -20.92 -20.23 22.23
N ASP A 32 -21.38 -19.39 21.29
CA ASP A 32 -20.69 -19.20 20.00
C ASP A 32 -19.87 -17.91 19.87
N ASN A 33 -19.78 -17.05 20.90
CA ASN A 33 -19.05 -15.79 20.78
C ASN A 33 -17.63 -15.78 21.38
N GLN A 34 -17.28 -16.72 22.24
CA GLN A 34 -15.93 -16.75 22.83
C GLN A 34 -14.88 -17.35 21.89
N THR A 35 -15.23 -18.36 21.11
CA THR A 35 -14.29 -19.04 20.20
C THR A 35 -13.77 -18.13 19.09
N THR A 36 -14.63 -17.26 18.54
CA THR A 36 -14.24 -16.30 17.49
C THR A 36 -13.33 -15.19 18.00
N THR A 37 -13.54 -14.73 19.24
CA THR A 37 -12.73 -13.68 19.86
C THR A 37 -11.34 -14.19 20.20
N ASP A 38 -11.23 -15.41 20.71
CA ASP A 38 -9.93 -16.03 21.04
C ASP A 38 -9.10 -16.36 19.80
N GLU A 39 -9.72 -16.81 18.71
CA GLU A 39 -9.06 -17.06 17.44
C GLU A 39 -8.55 -15.75 16.81
N TYR A 40 -9.34 -14.68 16.87
CA TYR A 40 -8.97 -13.35 16.42
C TYR A 40 -7.77 -12.80 17.19
N LEU A 41 -7.77 -12.89 18.53
CA LEU A 41 -6.67 -12.43 19.38
C LEU A 41 -5.39 -13.27 19.21
N ASN A 42 -5.51 -14.57 18.95
CA ASN A 42 -4.37 -15.46 18.73
C ASN A 42 -3.68 -15.19 17.37
N ASN A 43 -4.39 -14.60 16.41
CA ASN A 43 -3.83 -14.25 15.10
C ASN A 43 -3.41 -12.76 15.00
N MET A 44 -3.17 -12.09 16.12
CA MET A 44 -2.77 -10.70 16.20
C MET A 44 -1.35 -10.54 16.73
N LYS A 45 -0.53 -9.73 16.04
CA LYS A 45 0.77 -9.26 16.55
C LYS A 45 0.63 -7.83 17.05
N LYS A 46 0.76 -7.64 18.37
CA LYS A 46 0.62 -6.35 19.06
C LYS A 46 1.94 -5.57 19.12
N GLU A 47 2.59 -5.43 17.98
CA GLU A 47 3.88 -4.74 17.85
C GLU A 47 4.14 -4.33 16.41
N ASP A 48 5.12 -3.47 16.19
CA ASP A 48 5.63 -3.17 14.85
C ASP A 48 6.30 -4.40 14.26
N VAL A 49 5.97 -4.71 13.00
CA VAL A 49 6.45 -5.90 12.30
C VAL A 49 7.44 -5.51 11.22
N TYR A 50 8.63 -6.11 11.25
CA TYR A 50 9.71 -5.88 10.30
C TYR A 50 10.00 -7.17 9.55
N LEU A 51 9.84 -7.18 8.24
CA LEU A 51 10.00 -8.38 7.41
C LEU A 51 10.90 -8.11 6.21
N MET A 52 11.75 -9.09 5.91
CA MET A 52 12.57 -9.11 4.71
C MET A 52 12.57 -10.52 4.13
N GLY A 53 12.36 -10.65 2.80
CA GLY A 53 12.34 -11.96 2.15
C GLY A 53 12.02 -11.89 0.67
N ASP A 54 11.84 -13.03 0.05
CA ASP A 54 11.49 -13.12 -1.36
C ASP A 54 9.98 -12.92 -1.57
N GLU A 55 9.16 -13.71 -0.94
CA GLU A 55 7.70 -13.59 -0.92
C GLU A 55 7.19 -13.51 0.52
N ILE A 56 6.43 -12.48 0.82
CA ILE A 56 5.87 -12.22 2.15
C ILE A 56 4.36 -12.10 2.03
N THR A 57 3.66 -12.91 2.81
CA THR A 57 2.21 -12.87 2.94
C THR A 57 1.83 -12.51 4.38
N ILE A 58 0.98 -11.51 4.52
CA ILE A 58 0.41 -11.07 5.80
C ILE A 58 -1.06 -11.51 5.83
N ASP A 59 -1.31 -12.59 6.52
CA ASP A 59 -2.62 -13.21 6.76
C ASP A 59 -3.03 -13.16 8.24
N TYR A 60 -2.31 -12.37 9.04
CA TYR A 60 -2.57 -12.09 10.44
C TYR A 60 -2.66 -10.58 10.67
N ILE A 61 -3.33 -10.19 11.76
CA ILE A 61 -3.50 -8.79 12.12
C ILE A 61 -2.19 -8.24 12.69
N VAL A 62 -1.79 -7.07 12.23
CA VAL A 62 -0.68 -6.29 12.78
C VAL A 62 -1.25 -5.09 13.52
N ASP A 63 -1.26 -5.16 14.86
CA ASP A 63 -1.62 -4.06 15.74
C ASP A 63 -0.38 -3.20 16.03
N GLY A 64 0.10 -2.55 14.99
CA GLY A 64 1.32 -1.76 14.92
C GLY A 64 1.60 -1.35 13.49
N ASN A 65 2.81 -0.86 13.22
CA ASN A 65 3.27 -0.55 11.88
C ASN A 65 3.89 -1.78 11.20
N LEU A 66 3.76 -1.85 9.89
CA LEU A 66 4.36 -2.91 9.07
C LEU A 66 5.47 -2.34 8.20
N PHE A 67 6.67 -2.92 8.28
CA PHE A 67 7.83 -2.58 7.45
C PHE A 67 8.25 -3.81 6.64
N VAL A 68 8.21 -3.72 5.31
CA VAL A 68 8.51 -4.86 4.42
C VAL A 68 9.49 -4.47 3.32
N LEU A 69 10.50 -5.31 3.14
CA LEU A 69 11.39 -5.31 1.99
C LEU A 69 11.37 -6.71 1.34
N ALA A 70 10.85 -6.82 0.11
CA ALA A 70 10.68 -8.13 -0.53
C ALA A 70 10.66 -8.03 -2.07
N ASN A 71 10.66 -9.17 -2.76
CA ASN A 71 10.28 -9.21 -4.18
C ASN A 71 8.77 -9.16 -4.34
N LYS A 72 8.02 -9.90 -3.52
CA LYS A 72 6.57 -9.94 -3.58
C LYS A 72 5.94 -9.82 -2.19
N VAL A 73 4.89 -8.99 -2.08
CA VAL A 73 4.13 -8.77 -0.84
C VAL A 73 2.65 -8.96 -1.12
N ASN A 74 2.01 -9.81 -0.32
CA ASN A 74 0.56 -9.99 -0.30
C ASN A 74 0.03 -9.59 1.08
N ILE A 75 -0.93 -8.68 1.13
CA ILE A 75 -1.62 -8.28 2.37
C ILE A 75 -3.06 -8.75 2.29
N ASN A 76 -3.40 -9.76 3.10
CA ASN A 76 -4.72 -10.40 3.17
C ASN A 76 -5.42 -10.14 4.51
N SER A 77 -4.87 -9.29 5.36
CA SER A 77 -5.39 -9.03 6.71
C SER A 77 -5.27 -7.56 7.07
N GLN A 78 -5.60 -7.22 8.31
CA GLN A 78 -5.59 -5.85 8.80
C GLN A 78 -4.21 -5.44 9.30
N ILE A 79 -3.82 -4.22 8.91
CA ILE A 79 -2.71 -3.46 9.48
C ILE A 79 -3.33 -2.24 10.18
N VAL A 80 -3.25 -2.18 11.51
CA VAL A 80 -3.84 -1.10 12.32
C VAL A 80 -3.02 0.18 12.20
N GLY A 81 -1.70 0.07 12.12
CA GLY A 81 -0.77 1.18 11.90
C GLY A 81 -0.56 1.53 10.43
N ASN A 82 0.60 2.09 10.14
CA ASN A 82 1.04 2.38 8.78
C ASN A 82 1.73 1.15 8.17
N ALA A 83 1.66 1.04 6.84
CA ALA A 83 2.44 0.06 6.08
C ALA A 83 3.50 0.76 5.24
N PHE A 84 4.77 0.38 5.42
CA PHE A 84 5.93 0.85 4.66
C PHE A 84 6.47 -0.32 3.85
N ILE A 85 6.29 -0.28 2.54
CA ILE A 85 6.58 -1.42 1.66
C ILE A 85 7.51 -1.00 0.53
N CYS A 86 8.62 -1.71 0.39
CA CYS A 86 9.48 -1.64 -0.78
C CYS A 86 9.57 -3.04 -1.39
N ALA A 87 8.99 -3.21 -2.58
CA ALA A 87 8.95 -4.52 -3.23
C ALA A 87 8.86 -4.38 -4.75
N LYS A 88 9.08 -5.48 -5.48
CA LYS A 88 8.81 -5.51 -6.91
C LYS A 88 7.30 -5.57 -7.18
N ASP A 89 6.60 -6.45 -6.50
CA ASP A 89 5.17 -6.67 -6.67
C ASP A 89 4.45 -6.56 -5.32
N VAL A 90 3.44 -5.70 -5.22
CA VAL A 90 2.63 -5.48 -4.01
C VAL A 90 1.16 -5.69 -4.34
N ASN A 91 0.52 -6.56 -3.59
CA ASN A 91 -0.90 -6.86 -3.70
C ASN A 91 -1.60 -6.70 -2.35
N ILE A 92 -2.53 -5.76 -2.26
CA ILE A 92 -3.47 -5.62 -1.15
C ILE A 92 -4.77 -6.27 -1.61
N SER A 93 -5.06 -7.48 -1.12
CA SER A 93 -6.25 -8.22 -1.52
C SER A 93 -7.55 -7.57 -1.04
N THR A 94 -8.69 -8.06 -1.47
CA THR A 94 -10.01 -7.58 -1.01
C THR A 94 -10.25 -7.72 0.49
N GLN A 95 -9.48 -8.58 1.17
CA GLN A 95 -9.48 -8.75 2.64
C GLN A 95 -8.46 -7.85 3.33
N GLY A 96 -7.53 -7.25 2.57
CA GLY A 96 -6.50 -6.35 3.09
C GLY A 96 -7.09 -5.03 3.53
N TYR A 97 -6.80 -4.61 4.77
CA TYR A 97 -7.25 -3.36 5.34
C TYR A 97 -6.09 -2.63 6.03
N ILE A 98 -5.69 -1.47 5.53
CA ILE A 98 -4.67 -0.63 6.15
C ILE A 98 -5.36 0.56 6.79
N SER A 99 -5.44 0.56 8.14
CA SER A 99 -6.21 1.55 8.90
C SER A 99 -5.61 2.95 8.91
N ASN A 100 -4.32 3.06 8.54
CA ASN A 100 -3.62 4.33 8.39
C ASN A 100 -3.03 4.45 6.98
N SER A 101 -1.84 4.99 6.84
CA SER A 101 -1.25 5.27 5.55
C SER A 101 -0.47 4.09 4.98
N LEU A 102 -0.62 3.84 3.68
CA LEU A 102 0.22 2.98 2.89
C LEU A 102 1.31 3.82 2.20
N PHE A 103 2.57 3.57 2.55
CA PHE A 103 3.75 4.09 1.86
C PHE A 103 4.37 2.96 1.06
N VAL A 104 4.36 3.08 -0.27
CA VAL A 104 4.79 1.99 -1.13
C VAL A 104 5.69 2.46 -2.27
N THR A 105 6.77 1.72 -2.47
CA THR A 105 7.60 1.79 -3.68
C THR A 105 7.63 0.42 -4.32
N ALA A 106 7.15 0.32 -5.58
CA ALA A 106 7.02 -0.96 -6.26
C ALA A 106 7.19 -0.83 -7.78
N ASN A 107 7.41 -1.96 -8.48
CA ASN A 107 7.17 -1.98 -9.92
C ASN A 107 5.66 -2.09 -10.19
N ASN A 108 4.99 -3.03 -9.52
CA ASN A 108 3.56 -3.26 -9.68
C ASN A 108 2.86 -3.13 -8.31
N LEU A 109 1.86 -2.27 -8.26
CA LEU A 109 0.98 -2.10 -7.11
C LEU A 109 -0.45 -2.43 -7.50
N ASN A 110 -1.07 -3.36 -6.79
CA ASN A 110 -2.50 -3.67 -6.88
C ASN A 110 -3.14 -3.43 -5.52
N VAL A 111 -4.20 -2.62 -5.47
CA VAL A 111 -4.99 -2.35 -4.27
C VAL A 111 -6.44 -2.69 -4.57
N ASP A 112 -6.86 -3.90 -4.18
CA ASP A 112 -8.23 -4.36 -4.26
C ASP A 112 -8.96 -4.21 -2.91
N GLY A 113 -8.20 -4.05 -1.82
CA GLY A 113 -8.70 -3.86 -0.46
C GLY A 113 -8.98 -2.41 -0.10
N VAL A 114 -8.90 -2.12 1.21
CA VAL A 114 -9.19 -0.79 1.77
C VAL A 114 -7.92 -0.20 2.40
N THR A 115 -7.67 1.06 2.10
CA THR A 115 -6.57 1.82 2.70
C THR A 115 -7.07 3.20 3.13
N TYR A 116 -6.47 3.80 4.16
CA TYR A 116 -6.88 5.12 4.60
C TYR A 116 -6.28 6.23 3.71
N ASP A 117 -4.95 6.31 3.64
CA ASP A 117 -4.22 7.14 2.68
C ASP A 117 -3.24 6.28 1.88
N VAL A 118 -2.97 6.66 0.63
CA VAL A 118 -1.96 6.00 -0.19
C VAL A 118 -0.92 7.01 -0.69
N TYR A 119 0.34 6.67 -0.48
CA TYR A 119 1.53 7.36 -1.00
C TYR A 119 2.35 6.35 -1.80
N ALA A 120 2.21 6.37 -3.11
CA ALA A 120 2.79 5.37 -3.99
C ALA A 120 3.80 5.96 -4.98
N THR A 121 4.90 5.25 -5.18
CA THR A 121 5.80 5.44 -6.33
C THR A 121 5.99 4.09 -6.99
N CYS A 122 5.52 3.94 -8.23
CA CYS A 122 5.54 2.65 -8.89
C CYS A 122 5.62 2.79 -10.43
N LYS A 123 5.91 1.70 -11.10
CA LYS A 123 5.80 1.68 -12.55
C LYS A 123 4.35 1.55 -12.96
N ASN A 124 3.66 0.54 -12.44
CA ASN A 124 2.26 0.26 -12.72
C ASN A 124 1.45 0.26 -11.43
N ALA A 125 0.34 0.98 -11.39
CA ALA A 125 -0.60 0.95 -10.27
C ALA A 125 -2.01 0.64 -10.75
N LYS A 126 -2.71 -0.20 -9.99
CA LYS A 126 -4.12 -0.49 -10.15
C LYS A 126 -4.81 -0.35 -8.79
N ILE A 127 -5.82 0.50 -8.75
CA ILE A 127 -6.65 0.75 -7.57
C ILE A 127 -8.08 0.33 -7.92
N SER A 128 -8.50 -0.83 -7.42
CA SER A 128 -9.87 -1.34 -7.60
C SER A 128 -10.67 -1.29 -6.30
N GLY A 129 -9.98 -1.16 -5.17
CA GLY A 129 -10.56 -1.07 -3.85
C GLY A 129 -10.94 0.36 -3.45
N TYR A 130 -10.88 0.63 -2.15
CA TYR A 130 -11.30 1.90 -1.56
C TYR A 130 -10.14 2.60 -0.84
N VAL A 131 -9.82 3.84 -1.24
CA VAL A 131 -8.92 4.73 -0.52
C VAL A 131 -9.77 5.75 0.23
N TYR A 132 -9.75 5.71 1.55
CA TYR A 132 -10.69 6.45 2.39
C TYR A 132 -10.50 7.97 2.32
N ARG A 133 -9.24 8.42 2.18
CA ARG A 133 -8.90 9.85 2.08
C ARG A 133 -8.13 10.17 0.82
N ASP A 134 -6.83 10.46 0.98
CA ASP A 134 -6.00 10.99 -0.10
C ASP A 134 -5.20 9.91 -0.81
N PHE A 135 -5.15 10.04 -2.11
CA PHE A 135 -4.33 9.21 -2.97
C PHE A 135 -3.24 10.06 -3.63
N LYS A 136 -1.98 9.75 -3.36
CA LYS A 136 -0.82 10.39 -3.97
C LYS A 136 0.02 9.34 -4.69
N CYS A 137 0.14 9.47 -6.00
CA CYS A 137 0.82 8.48 -6.81
C CYS A 137 1.69 9.12 -7.88
N ALA A 138 2.94 8.64 -7.97
CA ALA A 138 3.81 8.84 -9.11
C ALA A 138 4.01 7.50 -9.83
N SER A 139 3.63 7.42 -11.12
CA SER A 139 3.70 6.16 -11.86
C SER A 139 3.92 6.36 -13.35
N GLU A 140 4.19 5.28 -14.08
CA GLU A 140 4.14 5.27 -15.53
C GLU A 140 2.70 5.03 -16.01
N ASP A 141 2.08 3.97 -15.51
CA ASP A 141 0.71 3.59 -15.84
C ASP A 141 -0.14 3.51 -14.54
N LEU A 142 -1.28 4.22 -14.53
CA LEU A 142 -2.21 4.25 -13.43
C LEU A 142 -3.62 3.91 -13.87
N ASN A 143 -4.20 2.90 -13.25
CA ASN A 143 -5.59 2.50 -13.45
C ASN A 143 -6.37 2.69 -12.13
N ILE A 144 -7.39 3.51 -12.14
CA ILE A 144 -8.27 3.75 -10.99
C ILE A 144 -9.68 3.27 -11.37
N PHE A 145 -10.07 2.13 -10.83
CA PHE A 145 -11.40 1.53 -11.03
C PHE A 145 -12.21 1.49 -9.73
N GLY A 146 -11.54 1.75 -8.61
CA GLY A 146 -12.14 1.87 -7.28
C GLY A 146 -12.51 3.31 -6.92
N THR A 147 -12.65 3.56 -5.62
CA THR A 147 -13.06 4.85 -5.09
C THR A 147 -11.97 5.51 -4.25
N ILE A 148 -11.74 6.80 -4.49
CA ILE A 148 -10.93 7.68 -3.65
C ILE A 148 -11.87 8.64 -2.94
N GLY A 149 -11.95 8.54 -1.60
CA GLY A 149 -12.94 9.26 -0.78
C GLY A 149 -12.65 10.75 -0.61
N ARG A 150 -11.42 11.23 -0.94
CA ARG A 150 -11.10 12.66 -0.86
C ARG A 150 -10.31 13.09 -2.10
N ASN A 151 -9.08 13.54 -1.97
CA ASN A 151 -8.35 14.13 -3.09
C ASN A 151 -7.36 13.15 -3.72
N ALA A 152 -7.19 13.26 -5.03
CA ALA A 152 -6.16 12.55 -5.77
C ALA A 152 -5.11 13.53 -6.30
N TYR A 153 -3.84 13.22 -6.05
CA TYR A 153 -2.66 13.93 -6.55
C TYR A 153 -1.82 12.94 -7.35
N ILE A 154 -1.82 13.09 -8.67
CA ILE A 154 -1.29 12.07 -9.58
C ILE A 154 -0.24 12.70 -10.48
N SER A 155 0.92 12.04 -10.60
CA SER A 155 1.89 12.27 -11.68
C SER A 155 2.06 10.95 -12.43
N SER A 156 1.53 10.87 -13.65
CA SER A 156 1.57 9.63 -14.42
C SER A 156 1.54 9.91 -15.93
N LYS A 157 2.23 9.05 -16.70
CA LYS A 157 2.18 9.15 -18.16
C LYS A 157 0.82 8.78 -18.72
N ASN A 158 0.25 7.68 -18.20
CA ASN A 158 -1.02 7.14 -18.62
C ASN A 158 -1.94 7.00 -17.40
N ILE A 159 -3.12 7.56 -17.47
CA ILE A 159 -4.14 7.47 -16.41
C ILE A 159 -5.43 6.96 -17.05
N ASN A 160 -6.02 5.93 -16.47
CA ASN A 160 -7.25 5.32 -16.93
C ASN A 160 -8.25 5.19 -15.76
N PHE A 161 -9.49 5.57 -15.99
CA PHE A 161 -10.57 5.54 -14.99
C PHE A 161 -11.69 4.55 -15.32
N SER A 162 -11.62 3.84 -16.45
CA SER A 162 -12.69 2.92 -16.84
C SER A 162 -12.14 1.60 -17.37
N GLN A 163 -12.82 0.52 -17.01
CA GLN A 163 -12.53 -0.83 -17.49
C GLN A 163 -13.82 -1.49 -17.95
N ASN A 164 -13.79 -2.07 -19.14
CA ASN A 164 -14.87 -2.94 -19.58
C ASN A 164 -14.65 -4.34 -18.98
N VAL A 165 -15.65 -4.83 -18.27
CA VAL A 165 -15.67 -6.17 -17.69
C VAL A 165 -16.75 -6.97 -18.38
N GLU A 166 -16.40 -8.12 -18.95
CA GLU A 166 -17.39 -9.06 -19.46
C GLU A 166 -18.16 -9.64 -18.27
N ALA A 167 -19.46 -9.42 -18.23
CA ALA A 167 -20.31 -10.03 -17.22
C ALA A 167 -20.41 -11.51 -17.51
N VAL A 168 -19.97 -12.35 -16.57
CA VAL A 168 -20.22 -13.80 -16.64
C VAL A 168 -21.71 -14.01 -16.40
N PRO A 169 -22.46 -14.69 -17.30
CA PRO A 169 -23.86 -14.95 -17.09
C PRO A 169 -24.06 -15.79 -15.82
N ASP A 170 -24.90 -15.29 -14.92
CA ASP A 170 -25.31 -16.04 -13.73
C ASP A 170 -26.46 -16.98 -14.14
N GLY A 171 -26.22 -18.29 -14.19
CA GLY A 171 -27.26 -19.30 -14.41
C GLY A 171 -26.95 -20.39 -15.43
N ASP A 172 -27.59 -21.53 -15.25
CA ASP A 172 -27.43 -22.80 -15.98
C ASP A 172 -27.84 -22.78 -17.49
N ASN A 173 -28.04 -21.61 -18.10
CA ASN A 173 -28.40 -21.47 -19.52
C ASN A 173 -27.29 -20.78 -20.33
N ALA A 174 -26.12 -21.41 -20.39
CA ALA A 174 -24.93 -20.86 -21.07
C ALA A 174 -25.05 -20.79 -22.61
N ASP A 175 -26.08 -21.35 -23.23
CA ASP A 175 -26.14 -21.46 -24.70
C ASP A 175 -26.77 -20.25 -25.42
N GLN A 176 -27.29 -19.23 -24.71
CA GLN A 176 -27.88 -18.02 -25.32
C GLN A 176 -27.67 -16.72 -24.52
N ALA A 177 -26.62 -16.65 -23.69
CA ALA A 177 -26.37 -15.41 -22.98
C ALA A 177 -25.69 -14.38 -23.89
N ASP A 178 -26.42 -13.31 -24.19
CA ASP A 178 -25.79 -12.08 -24.66
C ASP A 178 -24.78 -11.62 -23.60
N VAL A 179 -23.50 -11.64 -23.95
CA VAL A 179 -22.43 -11.21 -23.05
C VAL A 179 -22.60 -9.70 -22.84
N SER A 180 -23.20 -9.32 -21.73
CA SER A 180 -23.32 -7.91 -21.38
C SER A 180 -21.96 -7.40 -20.91
N VAL A 181 -21.42 -6.38 -21.59
CA VAL A 181 -20.20 -5.70 -21.16
C VAL A 181 -20.58 -4.64 -20.13
N ALA A 182 -20.18 -4.84 -18.88
CA ALA A 182 -20.31 -3.83 -17.85
C ALA A 182 -19.06 -2.93 -17.83
N THR A 183 -19.27 -1.61 -17.76
CA THR A 183 -18.14 -0.69 -17.57
C THR A 183 -18.00 -0.38 -16.09
N VAL A 184 -16.86 -0.75 -15.51
CA VAL A 184 -16.47 -0.34 -14.16
C VAL A 184 -15.72 0.99 -14.28
N GLN A 185 -16.19 2.00 -13.56
CA GLN A 185 -15.62 3.34 -13.58
C GLN A 185 -15.14 3.74 -12.18
N GLY A 186 -13.92 4.27 -12.12
CA GLY A 186 -13.34 4.81 -10.89
C GLY A 186 -14.03 6.10 -10.44
N LYS A 187 -13.98 6.38 -9.15
CA LYS A 187 -14.59 7.55 -8.52
C LYS A 187 -13.60 8.30 -7.64
N ILE A 188 -13.57 9.61 -7.74
CA ILE A 188 -12.86 10.53 -6.85
C ILE A 188 -13.88 11.49 -6.26
N MET A 189 -14.14 11.41 -4.95
CA MET A 189 -15.16 12.22 -4.29
C MET A 189 -14.72 13.67 -4.02
N GLY A 190 -13.41 13.94 -4.05
CA GLY A 190 -12.84 15.27 -3.90
C GLY A 190 -12.20 15.78 -5.17
N ASN A 191 -11.11 16.51 -5.04
CA ASN A 191 -10.40 17.14 -6.15
C ASN A 191 -9.40 16.19 -6.81
N LEU A 192 -9.24 16.32 -8.12
CA LEU A 192 -8.18 15.67 -8.89
C LEU A 192 -7.16 16.70 -9.35
N ASN A 193 -5.94 16.58 -8.82
CA ASN A 193 -4.79 17.31 -9.34
C ASN A 193 -3.87 16.31 -10.04
N TYR A 194 -3.70 16.45 -11.34
CA TYR A 194 -2.85 15.50 -12.05
C TYR A 194 -1.88 16.18 -13.00
N SER A 195 -0.72 15.55 -13.15
CA SER A 195 0.28 15.92 -14.11
C SER A 195 0.52 14.75 -15.06
N SER A 196 0.54 15.03 -16.35
CA SER A 196 0.75 14.06 -17.42
C SER A 196 1.36 14.73 -18.65
N SER A 197 1.85 13.91 -19.59
CA SER A 197 2.36 14.40 -20.87
C SER A 197 1.30 15.05 -21.76
N LYS A 198 0.05 14.63 -21.60
CA LYS A 198 -1.13 15.14 -22.31
C LYS A 198 -2.30 15.22 -21.35
N GLU A 199 -3.17 16.18 -21.60
CA GLU A 199 -4.48 16.22 -20.95
C GLU A 199 -5.28 14.98 -21.30
N ILE A 200 -5.88 14.33 -20.28
CA ILE A 200 -6.67 13.10 -20.45
C ILE A 200 -8.15 13.43 -20.50
N GLN A 201 -8.91 12.62 -21.21
CA GLN A 201 -10.38 12.68 -21.15
C GLN A 201 -10.83 11.94 -19.90
N ILE A 202 -11.43 12.68 -18.95
CA ILE A 202 -11.99 12.13 -17.73
C ILE A 202 -13.46 11.85 -17.99
N PRO A 203 -13.94 10.60 -17.80
CA PRO A 203 -15.36 10.28 -17.98
C PRO A 203 -16.24 11.13 -17.06
N GLU A 204 -17.45 11.46 -17.50
CA GLU A 204 -18.43 12.17 -16.68
C GLU A 204 -18.66 11.44 -15.34
N SER A 205 -18.91 12.18 -14.29
CA SER A 205 -19.11 11.67 -12.92
C SER A 205 -17.92 10.95 -12.25
N THR A 206 -16.75 10.89 -12.87
CA THR A 206 -15.53 10.33 -12.24
C THR A 206 -15.05 11.18 -11.05
N VAL A 207 -15.12 12.51 -11.16
CA VAL A 207 -14.62 13.46 -10.16
C VAL A 207 -15.74 14.36 -9.70
N ASP A 208 -16.00 14.42 -8.38
CA ASP A 208 -17.02 15.30 -7.81
C ASP A 208 -16.52 16.73 -7.58
N GLY A 209 -15.22 16.90 -7.35
CA GLY A 209 -14.58 18.18 -7.09
C GLY A 209 -13.96 18.83 -8.33
N GLU A 210 -13.00 19.69 -8.09
CA GLU A 210 -12.26 20.38 -9.14
C GLU A 210 -11.22 19.47 -9.78
N VAL A 211 -11.06 19.61 -11.11
CA VAL A 211 -9.99 18.96 -11.86
C VAL A 211 -8.95 19.99 -12.24
N LYS A 212 -7.69 19.75 -11.82
CA LYS A 212 -6.54 20.55 -12.20
C LYS A 212 -5.56 19.71 -13.00
N PHE A 213 -5.28 20.14 -14.21
CA PHE A 213 -4.24 19.56 -15.07
C PHE A 213 -2.98 20.45 -15.04
N GLU A 214 -1.85 19.83 -14.83
CA GLU A 214 -0.53 20.43 -15.03
C GLU A 214 0.21 19.64 -16.10
N GLN A 215 0.54 20.28 -17.21
CA GLN A 215 1.32 19.60 -18.24
C GLN A 215 2.73 19.34 -17.71
N GLU A 216 3.09 18.05 -17.65
CA GLU A 216 4.45 17.65 -17.32
C GLU A 216 5.38 18.18 -18.41
N LYS A 217 6.21 19.16 -18.07
CA LYS A 217 7.30 19.55 -18.93
C LYS A 217 8.30 18.41 -18.92
N ILE A 218 8.16 17.48 -19.87
CA ILE A 218 9.19 16.49 -20.11
C ILE A 218 10.44 17.29 -20.50
N SER A 219 11.25 17.58 -19.50
CA SER A 219 12.61 18.05 -19.71
C SER A 219 13.38 16.87 -20.32
N ASN A 220 13.20 16.70 -21.62
CA ASN A 220 13.85 15.66 -22.43
C ASN A 220 15.35 15.89 -22.59
N SER A 221 15.98 16.58 -21.67
CA SER A 221 17.42 16.67 -21.62
C SER A 221 17.89 16.61 -20.17
N MET A 222 17.98 15.42 -19.60
CA MET A 222 19.14 15.22 -18.76
C MET A 222 20.34 15.35 -19.69
N ASN A 223 20.81 16.59 -19.86
CA ASN A 223 22.04 16.86 -20.57
C ASN A 223 23.11 15.92 -20.02
N LEU A 224 23.85 15.26 -20.87
CA LEU A 224 24.99 14.42 -20.47
C LEU A 224 25.83 15.13 -19.40
N GLY A 225 25.92 16.49 -19.46
CA GLY A 225 26.52 17.32 -18.44
C GLY A 225 25.86 17.23 -17.06
N THR A 226 24.54 17.21 -16.97
CA THR A 226 23.82 17.06 -15.69
C THR A 226 24.08 15.69 -15.07
N TYR A 227 24.12 14.62 -15.89
CA TYR A 227 24.46 13.29 -15.44
C TYR A 227 25.91 13.20 -14.93
N ILE A 228 26.85 13.81 -15.65
CA ILE A 228 28.25 13.87 -15.23
C ILE A 228 28.40 14.68 -13.93
N ILE A 229 27.71 15.79 -13.78
CA ILE A 229 27.72 16.59 -12.55
C ILE A 229 27.12 15.78 -11.37
N ALA A 230 26.03 15.04 -11.59
CA ALA A 230 25.44 14.17 -10.57
C ALA A 230 26.41 13.05 -10.15
N LEU A 231 27.10 12.41 -11.08
CA LEU A 231 28.12 11.41 -10.79
C LEU A 231 29.30 11.99 -10.01
N ILE A 232 29.80 13.17 -10.41
CA ILE A 232 30.89 13.85 -9.70
C ILE A 232 30.44 14.25 -8.28
N SER A 233 29.24 14.77 -8.12
CA SER A 233 28.71 15.16 -6.81
C SER A 233 28.53 13.98 -5.87
N THR A 234 28.06 12.83 -6.36
CA THR A 234 27.97 11.59 -5.55
C THR A 234 29.34 11.06 -5.20
N LEU A 235 30.30 11.09 -6.11
CA LEU A 235 31.69 10.68 -5.83
C LEU A 235 32.33 11.57 -4.77
N LEU A 236 32.15 12.88 -4.85
CA LEU A 236 32.67 13.85 -3.86
C LEU A 236 32.01 13.62 -2.48
N LEU A 237 30.71 13.34 -2.45
CA LEU A 237 30.01 13.02 -1.21
C LEU A 237 30.56 11.75 -0.55
N VAL A 238 30.76 10.69 -1.32
CA VAL A 238 31.37 9.44 -0.83
C VAL A 238 32.77 9.68 -0.28
N LEU A 239 33.59 10.44 -0.99
CA LEU A 239 34.93 10.80 -0.52
C LEU A 239 34.90 11.67 0.74
N ALA A 240 33.96 12.60 0.85
CA ALA A 240 33.79 13.42 2.04
C ALA A 240 33.36 12.57 3.26
N VAL A 241 32.42 11.65 3.06
CA VAL A 241 31.99 10.70 4.10
C VAL A 241 33.15 9.79 4.51
N TYR A 242 33.90 9.25 3.54
CA TYR A 242 35.10 8.44 3.83
C TYR A 242 36.13 9.25 4.62
N GLY A 243 36.43 10.49 4.21
CA GLY A 243 37.35 11.38 4.91
C GLY A 243 36.90 11.69 6.34
N LEU A 244 35.60 11.92 6.53
CA LEU A 244 35.02 12.15 7.85
C LEU A 244 35.17 10.91 8.75
N PHE A 245 34.87 9.71 8.24
CA PHE A 245 35.02 8.47 8.97
C PHE A 245 36.51 8.19 9.31
N LYS A 246 37.42 8.46 8.37
CA LYS A 246 38.86 8.30 8.61
C LYS A 246 39.36 9.27 9.67
N TRP A 247 38.82 10.47 9.74
CA TRP A 247 39.16 11.45 10.76
C TRP A 247 38.60 11.12 12.14
N LEU A 248 37.33 10.66 12.21
CA LEU A 248 36.65 10.31 13.45
C LEU A 248 37.05 8.97 14.01
N SER A 249 37.34 7.99 13.15
CA SER A 249 37.66 6.62 13.59
C SER A 249 38.66 5.94 12.64
N PRO A 250 39.94 6.35 12.68
CA PRO A 250 40.98 5.84 11.78
C PRO A 250 41.13 4.31 11.88
N LYS A 251 41.03 3.75 13.09
CA LYS A 251 41.17 2.29 13.31
C LYS A 251 40.12 1.48 12.61
N PHE A 252 38.89 1.97 12.55
CA PHE A 252 37.76 1.30 11.84
C PHE A 252 38.04 1.17 10.36
N ILE A 253 38.54 2.24 9.74
CA ILE A 253 38.86 2.26 8.30
C ILE A 253 40.05 1.33 7.99
N ASP A 254 41.08 1.31 8.83
CA ASP A 254 42.23 0.46 8.61
C ASP A 254 41.88 -1.04 8.78
N GLU A 255 41.03 -1.39 9.75
CA GLU A 255 40.52 -2.76 9.92
C GLU A 255 39.64 -3.17 8.72
N THR A 256 38.73 -2.28 8.25
CA THR A 256 37.88 -2.54 7.10
C THR A 256 38.69 -2.73 5.81
N ASN A 257 39.73 -1.91 5.59
CA ASN A 257 40.62 -2.05 4.43
C ASN A 257 41.42 -3.36 4.51
N SER A 258 41.85 -3.79 5.67
CA SER A 258 42.54 -5.07 5.83
C SER A 258 41.67 -6.28 5.54
N LEU A 259 40.39 -6.21 5.91
CA LEU A 259 39.38 -7.23 5.58
C LEU A 259 39.04 -7.26 4.09
N LEU A 260 38.92 -6.10 3.45
CA LEU A 260 38.68 -5.99 2.02
C LEU A 260 39.83 -6.54 1.19
N THR A 261 41.11 -6.21 1.53
CA THR A 261 42.28 -6.70 0.80
C THR A 261 42.52 -8.20 0.97
N ASN A 262 42.20 -8.76 2.12
CA ASN A 262 42.41 -10.19 2.40
C ASN A 262 41.26 -11.10 1.92
N LYS A 263 40.06 -10.56 1.62
CA LYS A 263 38.88 -11.35 1.26
C LYS A 263 38.06 -10.70 0.12
N ILE A 264 38.76 -10.18 -0.90
CA ILE A 264 38.13 -9.48 -2.03
C ILE A 264 36.98 -10.28 -2.68
N GLY A 265 37.18 -11.60 -2.87
CA GLY A 265 36.16 -12.44 -3.50
C GLY A 265 34.86 -12.59 -2.71
N SER A 266 34.93 -12.65 -1.38
CA SER A 266 33.73 -12.74 -0.52
C SER A 266 33.05 -11.38 -0.35
N SER A 267 33.83 -10.30 -0.29
CA SER A 267 33.28 -8.94 -0.12
C SER A 267 32.50 -8.45 -1.34
N ILE A 268 32.94 -8.82 -2.55
CA ILE A 268 32.19 -8.54 -3.80
C ILE A 268 30.90 -9.38 -3.84
N GLY A 269 30.93 -10.64 -3.39
CA GLY A 269 29.77 -11.52 -3.34
C GLY A 269 28.65 -11.00 -2.43
N PHE A 270 28.99 -10.41 -1.29
CA PHE A 270 28.01 -9.80 -0.38
C PHE A 270 27.49 -8.42 -0.82
N GLY A 271 28.20 -7.73 -1.74
CA GLY A 271 27.77 -6.42 -2.25
C GLY A 271 26.88 -6.51 -3.50
N ILE A 272 26.69 -7.70 -4.08
CA ILE A 272 25.87 -7.94 -5.27
C ILE A 272 24.53 -8.62 -4.92
N LEU A 273 24.41 -9.19 -3.73
CA LEU A 273 23.18 -9.74 -3.18
C LEU A 273 22.37 -8.64 -2.51
#